data_bdbf1c02ac625788b8e1ea148447c840
#
_entry.id   bdbf1c02ac625788b8e1ea148447c840
#
_cell.length_a   1.000
_cell.length_b   1.000
_cell.length_c   1.000
_cell.angle_alpha   90.00
_cell.angle_beta   90.00
_cell.angle_gamma   90.00
#
_symmetry.space_group_name_H-M   'P 1'
#
loop_
_entity.id
_entity.type
_entity.pdbx_description
1 polymer ?
#
loop_
_entity_poly.entity_id
_entity_poly.type
_entity_poly.pdbx_seq_one_letter_code
_entity_poly.pdbx_strand_id
1 'polypeptide(L)'
;MKQLLILLFILMSLLTQAQTINIEFPYLAGQTYDFTIFQGNNRITLASDTIPKGGKVQLQIPKEYEGYKGMAQWYLTNSRTGGGLDLVLNKEDFSVSCLDSIPTEKSIIYKNTKENIFGKTNYQKQQALFQKHDAMLATTKAYPKKSKLYKLATKEYKKIKKQYVDYNLALKNSNLYAAKFRQIVNITMGIGTIMSTDENERAHNMNHFMVHELDYQDLYTSNHWRGVLTSWVQLQTKVLKEDRKLIGDIKTILNRIKNDAAYTSFVANITKELTKVGKDEVLDTLKPIVKNSHRLENYEGILSFYKQDLSGKAPNLIIQEHIGNPAEHNHVNTELALDALDSKYSLLFFYQSGCGPCQEAIQGLQSNYKNLAAKGIRIISISSDTDELVYKNTAAQFPWKDKYGSLAGFQDLNFKNYGVVGTPTMYILDREGTIIKKTAFIKDVLAWSKDK
;
A
#
# COMPACT_ATOMS: atom_id res chain seq x y z
N MET A 1 32.83 44.94 -23.67
CA MET A 1 32.73 43.48 -23.52
C MET A 1 32.22 43.02 -22.16
N LYS A 2 32.65 43.52 -21.00
CA LYS A 2 32.15 43.12 -19.68
C LYS A 2 30.68 43.45 -19.45
N GLN A 3 30.14 44.54 -19.95
CA GLN A 3 28.71 44.88 -19.81
C GLN A 3 27.79 44.05 -20.70
N LEU A 4 28.26 43.55 -21.84
CA LEU A 4 27.51 42.66 -22.73
C LEU A 4 27.39 41.25 -22.15
N LEU A 5 28.40 40.78 -21.38
CA LEU A 5 28.36 39.49 -20.68
C LEU A 5 27.39 39.49 -19.49
N ILE A 6 27.23 40.62 -18.80
CA ILE A 6 26.27 40.76 -17.68
C ILE A 6 24.82 40.77 -18.19
N LEU A 7 24.57 41.38 -19.36
CA LEU A 7 23.25 41.36 -19.99
C LEU A 7 22.85 39.93 -20.49
N LEU A 8 23.82 39.14 -20.96
CA LEU A 8 23.60 37.77 -21.38
C LEU A 8 23.33 36.82 -20.19
N PHE A 9 23.91 37.11 -19.02
CA PHE A 9 23.64 36.33 -17.79
C PHE A 9 22.28 36.64 -17.16
N ILE A 10 21.74 37.84 -17.35
CA ILE A 10 20.40 38.24 -16.89
C ILE A 10 19.29 37.70 -17.82
N LEU A 11 19.59 37.42 -19.09
CA LEU A 11 18.65 36.81 -20.03
C LEU A 11 18.59 35.27 -19.93
N MET A 12 19.46 34.62 -19.14
CA MET A 12 19.49 33.21 -18.87
C MET A 12 18.85 32.81 -17.51
N SER A 13 18.16 33.72 -16.86
CA SER A 13 17.08 33.30 -15.94
C SER A 13 15.97 32.74 -16.82
N LEU A 14 16.14 31.51 -17.26
CA LEU A 14 15.06 30.68 -17.77
C LEU A 14 13.95 30.76 -16.71
N LEU A 15 12.92 31.54 -17.02
CA LEU A 15 11.65 31.49 -16.33
C LEU A 15 11.18 30.05 -16.44
N THR A 16 11.50 29.22 -15.46
CA THR A 16 10.84 27.96 -15.25
C THR A 16 9.40 28.34 -14.92
N GLN A 17 8.59 28.38 -15.96
CA GLN A 17 7.20 28.78 -15.84
C GLN A 17 6.49 27.61 -15.16
N ALA A 18 5.98 27.83 -13.96
CA ALA A 18 5.18 26.82 -13.24
C ALA A 18 4.05 26.36 -14.16
N GLN A 19 3.85 25.03 -14.26
CA GLN A 19 2.76 24.46 -15.06
C GLN A 19 1.43 25.08 -14.64
N THR A 20 0.66 25.56 -15.64
CA THR A 20 -0.62 26.25 -15.45
C THR A 20 -1.78 25.43 -15.99
N ILE A 21 -2.84 25.28 -15.19
CA ILE A 21 -4.06 24.60 -15.55
C ILE A 21 -5.22 25.58 -15.43
N ASN A 22 -5.92 25.84 -16.54
CA ASN A 22 -7.10 26.69 -16.56
C ASN A 22 -8.37 25.85 -16.54
N ILE A 23 -9.19 26.05 -15.54
CA ILE A 23 -10.47 25.35 -15.34
C ILE A 23 -11.63 26.32 -15.53
N GLU A 24 -12.65 25.95 -16.31
CA GLU A 24 -13.83 26.78 -16.55
C GLU A 24 -15.11 25.97 -16.41
N PHE A 25 -15.79 26.13 -15.26
CA PHE A 25 -17.05 25.48 -14.89
C PHE A 25 -18.04 26.50 -14.30
N PRO A 26 -18.75 27.29 -15.12
CA PRO A 26 -19.61 28.39 -14.66
C PRO A 26 -20.71 27.95 -13.67
N TYR A 27 -21.27 26.74 -13.86
CA TYR A 27 -22.34 26.22 -13.00
C TYR A 27 -21.85 25.68 -11.64
N LEU A 28 -20.54 25.63 -11.42
CA LEU A 28 -19.94 25.28 -10.14
C LEU A 28 -19.50 26.52 -9.34
N ALA A 29 -19.79 27.73 -9.83
CA ALA A 29 -19.44 28.97 -9.12
C ALA A 29 -19.97 28.98 -7.69
N GLY A 30 -19.14 29.42 -6.74
CA GLY A 30 -19.44 29.47 -5.31
C GLY A 30 -19.21 28.16 -4.56
N GLN A 31 -18.86 27.07 -5.24
CA GLN A 31 -18.47 25.81 -4.58
C GLN A 31 -17.00 25.88 -4.15
N THR A 32 -16.67 25.23 -3.03
CA THR A 32 -15.28 25.07 -2.60
C THR A 32 -14.67 23.83 -3.21
N TYR A 33 -13.36 23.89 -3.48
CA TYR A 33 -12.62 22.79 -4.07
C TYR A 33 -11.27 22.58 -3.40
N ASP A 34 -10.74 21.37 -3.51
CA ASP A 34 -9.34 21.06 -3.30
C ASP A 34 -8.71 20.57 -4.62
N PHE A 35 -7.44 20.96 -4.81
CA PHE A 35 -6.61 20.42 -5.88
C PHE A 35 -5.45 19.64 -5.29
N THR A 36 -5.36 18.35 -5.60
CA THR A 36 -4.43 17.41 -4.96
C THR A 36 -3.64 16.60 -5.99
N ILE A 37 -2.43 16.22 -5.59
CA ILE A 37 -1.55 15.26 -6.28
C ILE A 37 -1.25 14.06 -5.37
N PHE A 38 -0.59 13.05 -5.91
CA PHE A 38 -0.33 11.79 -5.20
C PHE A 38 1.15 11.41 -5.23
N GLN A 39 1.65 10.92 -4.09
CA GLN A 39 2.97 10.32 -3.94
C GLN A 39 2.89 9.10 -3.00
N GLY A 40 2.87 7.92 -3.57
CA GLY A 40 2.67 6.69 -2.82
C GLY A 40 1.32 6.66 -2.09
N ASN A 41 1.37 6.60 -0.77
CA ASN A 41 0.17 6.64 0.08
C ASN A 41 -0.31 8.06 0.41
N ASN A 42 0.46 9.08 0.04
CA ASN A 42 0.19 10.45 0.42
C ASN A 42 -0.66 11.15 -0.64
N ARG A 43 -1.68 11.86 -0.17
CA ARG A 43 -2.46 12.83 -0.92
C ARG A 43 -1.99 14.21 -0.49
N ILE A 44 -1.51 15.01 -1.43
CA ILE A 44 -0.91 16.33 -1.17
C ILE A 44 -1.83 17.38 -1.76
N THR A 45 -2.39 18.23 -0.93
CA THR A 45 -3.23 19.35 -1.37
C THR A 45 -2.34 20.51 -1.78
N LEU A 46 -2.44 20.91 -3.05
CA LEU A 46 -1.69 22.03 -3.63
C LEU A 46 -2.46 23.34 -3.54
N ALA A 47 -3.79 23.30 -3.59
CA ALA A 47 -4.66 24.47 -3.48
C ALA A 47 -6.02 24.09 -2.89
N SER A 48 -6.60 25.00 -2.11
CA SER A 48 -7.96 24.93 -1.60
C SER A 48 -8.55 26.33 -1.71
N ASP A 49 -9.69 26.46 -2.41
CA ASP A 49 -10.32 27.78 -2.62
C ASP A 49 -11.80 27.64 -2.99
N THR A 50 -12.45 28.76 -3.24
CA THR A 50 -13.82 28.85 -3.76
C THR A 50 -13.82 29.24 -5.23
N ILE A 51 -14.61 28.54 -6.05
CA ILE A 51 -14.76 28.82 -7.48
C ILE A 51 -15.40 30.20 -7.66
N PRO A 52 -14.74 31.17 -8.32
CA PRO A 52 -15.26 32.51 -8.51
C PRO A 52 -16.59 32.56 -9.29
N LYS A 53 -17.33 33.69 -9.22
CA LYS A 53 -18.61 33.87 -9.91
C LYS A 53 -18.58 33.58 -11.41
N GLY A 54 -17.42 33.81 -12.07
CA GLY A 54 -17.25 33.46 -13.50
C GLY A 54 -16.97 32.00 -13.78
N GLY A 55 -16.84 31.14 -12.73
CA GLY A 55 -16.54 29.74 -12.87
C GLY A 55 -15.12 29.43 -13.36
N LYS A 56 -14.22 30.41 -13.36
CA LYS A 56 -12.85 30.28 -13.88
C LYS A 56 -11.84 30.20 -12.75
N VAL A 57 -11.05 29.16 -12.77
CA VAL A 57 -9.97 28.92 -11.82
C VAL A 57 -8.65 28.74 -12.59
N GLN A 58 -7.58 29.33 -12.13
CA GLN A 58 -6.25 29.09 -12.62
C GLN A 58 -5.42 28.41 -11.50
N LEU A 59 -4.98 27.18 -11.75
CA LEU A 59 -4.13 26.43 -10.85
C LEU A 59 -2.69 26.47 -11.33
N GLN A 60 -1.76 26.63 -10.40
CA GLN A 60 -0.32 26.56 -10.67
C GLN A 60 0.29 25.45 -9.84
N ILE A 61 1.19 24.67 -10.45
CA ILE A 61 1.94 23.65 -9.73
C ILE A 61 3.07 24.36 -8.95
N PRO A 62 3.10 24.25 -7.61
CA PRO A 62 4.18 24.85 -6.81
C PRO A 62 5.57 24.37 -7.25
N LYS A 63 6.58 25.23 -7.08
CA LYS A 63 7.95 24.97 -7.51
C LYS A 63 8.52 23.67 -6.92
N GLU A 64 8.16 23.32 -5.71
CA GLU A 64 8.57 22.08 -5.03
C GLU A 64 8.09 20.81 -5.74
N TYR A 65 7.02 20.91 -6.54
CA TYR A 65 6.47 19.82 -7.37
C TYR A 65 6.70 20.07 -8.87
N GLU A 66 7.62 20.97 -9.22
CA GLU A 66 7.98 21.19 -10.61
C GLU A 66 8.45 19.90 -11.28
N GLY A 67 7.91 19.64 -12.46
CA GLY A 67 8.20 18.39 -13.17
C GLY A 67 7.39 17.19 -12.71
N TYR A 68 6.43 17.37 -11.81
CA TYR A 68 5.50 16.29 -11.44
C TYR A 68 4.84 15.69 -12.68
N LYS A 69 4.87 14.35 -12.74
CA LYS A 69 4.19 13.55 -13.75
C LYS A 69 3.32 12.53 -13.02
N GLY A 70 2.01 12.63 -13.18
CA GLY A 70 1.09 11.77 -12.43
C GLY A 70 -0.36 12.20 -12.48
N MET A 71 -1.17 11.54 -11.68
CA MET A 71 -2.56 11.91 -11.47
C MET A 71 -2.68 13.10 -10.53
N ALA A 72 -3.65 13.95 -10.80
CA ALA A 72 -4.13 14.97 -9.90
C ALA A 72 -5.66 14.89 -9.81
N GLN A 73 -6.21 15.37 -8.72
CA GLN A 73 -7.66 15.51 -8.54
C GLN A 73 -8.01 16.95 -8.21
N TRP A 74 -8.94 17.51 -8.97
CA TRP A 74 -9.66 18.72 -8.60
C TRP A 74 -11.07 18.30 -8.20
N TYR A 75 -11.45 18.43 -6.92
CA TYR A 75 -12.72 17.92 -6.41
C TYR A 75 -13.40 18.92 -5.49
N LEU A 76 -14.74 18.89 -5.50
CA LEU A 76 -15.60 19.77 -4.71
C LEU A 76 -15.66 19.28 -3.26
N THR A 77 -15.43 20.19 -2.31
CA THR A 77 -15.37 19.84 -0.88
C THR A 77 -16.70 20.05 -0.15
N ASN A 78 -17.59 20.91 -0.64
CA ASN A 78 -18.89 21.20 -0.02
C ASN A 78 -20.07 20.59 -0.80
N SER A 79 -19.83 19.73 -1.78
CA SER A 79 -20.87 19.07 -2.57
C SER A 79 -21.38 17.81 -1.87
N ARG A 80 -22.69 17.71 -1.64
CA ARG A 80 -23.34 16.50 -1.09
C ARG A 80 -23.33 15.32 -2.06
N THR A 81 -23.27 15.58 -3.35
CA THR A 81 -23.27 14.56 -4.42
C THR A 81 -21.86 14.20 -4.89
N GLY A 82 -20.82 14.82 -4.29
CA GLY A 82 -19.47 14.75 -4.80
C GLY A 82 -19.29 15.61 -6.04
N GLY A 83 -18.26 15.34 -6.80
CA GLY A 83 -17.94 16.01 -8.06
C GLY A 83 -16.48 16.38 -8.14
N GLY A 84 -15.94 16.38 -9.35
CA GLY A 84 -14.55 16.73 -9.58
C GLY A 84 -14.02 16.12 -10.89
N LEU A 85 -12.74 16.31 -11.10
CA LEU A 85 -12.02 15.84 -12.27
C LEU A 85 -10.76 15.11 -11.84
N ASP A 86 -10.54 13.94 -12.42
CA ASP A 86 -9.24 13.31 -12.45
C ASP A 86 -8.46 13.88 -13.66
N LEU A 87 -7.29 14.42 -13.40
CA LEU A 87 -6.44 15.07 -14.37
C LEU A 87 -5.08 14.38 -14.42
N VAL A 88 -4.50 14.28 -15.61
CA VAL A 88 -3.12 13.89 -15.78
C VAL A 88 -2.26 15.14 -15.93
N LEU A 89 -1.24 15.25 -15.10
CA LEU A 89 -0.20 16.28 -15.18
C LEU A 89 1.06 15.66 -15.81
N ASN A 90 1.60 16.33 -16.82
CA ASN A 90 2.86 15.94 -17.46
C ASN A 90 3.53 17.18 -18.09
N LYS A 91 3.77 18.23 -17.29
CA LYS A 91 4.45 19.48 -17.69
C LYS A 91 3.76 20.32 -18.75
N GLU A 92 2.59 19.93 -19.25
CA GLU A 92 1.84 20.66 -20.27
C GLU A 92 0.94 21.71 -19.60
N ASP A 93 0.97 22.96 -20.09
CA ASP A 93 -0.06 23.95 -19.79
C ASP A 93 -1.33 23.59 -20.55
N PHE A 94 -2.47 23.52 -19.88
CA PHE A 94 -3.69 23.12 -20.53
C PHE A 94 -4.95 23.77 -19.94
N SER A 95 -6.07 23.60 -20.64
CA SER A 95 -7.36 23.99 -20.11
C SER A 95 -8.37 22.85 -20.16
N VAL A 96 -9.28 22.87 -19.18
CA VAL A 96 -10.45 22.00 -19.12
C VAL A 96 -11.69 22.84 -18.85
N SER A 97 -12.75 22.58 -19.60
CA SER A 97 -14.00 23.34 -19.47
C SER A 97 -15.24 22.46 -19.62
N CYS A 98 -16.31 22.86 -18.95
CA CYS A 98 -17.65 22.35 -19.14
C CYS A 98 -18.64 23.49 -19.01
N LEU A 99 -19.36 23.81 -20.10
CA LEU A 99 -20.37 24.86 -20.13
C LEU A 99 -21.79 24.33 -19.91
N ASP A 100 -21.94 23.04 -19.64
CA ASP A 100 -23.22 22.43 -19.30
C ASP A 100 -23.44 22.42 -17.79
N SER A 101 -24.69 22.54 -17.37
CA SER A 101 -25.08 22.49 -15.94
C SER A 101 -24.82 21.12 -15.30
N ILE A 102 -24.84 20.06 -16.11
CA ILE A 102 -24.53 18.69 -15.67
C ILE A 102 -23.32 18.21 -16.47
N PRO A 103 -22.12 18.13 -15.86
CA PRO A 103 -20.94 17.64 -16.51
C PRO A 103 -21.07 16.17 -16.93
N THR A 104 -20.73 15.89 -18.18
CA THR A 104 -20.68 14.55 -18.76
C THR A 104 -19.35 14.35 -19.46
N GLU A 105 -18.97 13.11 -19.74
CA GLU A 105 -17.78 12.84 -20.55
C GLU A 105 -17.78 13.57 -21.90
N LYS A 106 -18.96 13.82 -22.49
CA LYS A 106 -19.07 14.52 -23.79
C LYS A 106 -18.89 16.03 -23.62
N SER A 107 -19.45 16.62 -22.58
CA SER A 107 -19.45 18.08 -22.35
C SER A 107 -18.15 18.60 -21.72
N ILE A 108 -17.33 17.75 -21.09
CA ILE A 108 -16.00 18.14 -20.60
C ILE A 108 -15.04 18.20 -21.79
N ILE A 109 -14.45 19.36 -22.02
CA ILE A 109 -13.56 19.65 -23.16
C ILE A 109 -12.15 19.95 -22.62
N TYR A 110 -11.17 19.19 -23.10
CA TYR A 110 -9.75 19.41 -22.84
C TYR A 110 -9.08 20.08 -24.04
N LYS A 111 -8.21 21.07 -23.79
CA LYS A 111 -7.40 21.73 -24.82
C LYS A 111 -5.94 21.76 -24.39
N ASN A 112 -5.03 21.66 -25.36
CA ASN A 112 -3.57 21.71 -25.17
C ASN A 112 -2.99 20.62 -24.25
N THR A 113 -3.62 19.44 -24.18
CA THR A 113 -3.12 18.30 -23.42
C THR A 113 -3.33 17.00 -24.18
N LYS A 114 -2.23 16.35 -24.53
CA LYS A 114 -2.26 15.03 -25.15
C LYS A 114 -2.70 13.95 -24.16
N GLU A 115 -2.30 14.10 -22.90
CA GLU A 115 -2.56 13.15 -21.81
C GLU A 115 -4.08 13.01 -21.54
N ASN A 116 -4.75 14.11 -21.23
CA ASN A 116 -6.17 14.07 -20.82
C ASN A 116 -7.10 13.73 -22.02
N ILE A 117 -6.75 14.20 -23.23
CA ILE A 117 -7.47 13.81 -24.46
C ILE A 117 -7.30 12.31 -24.73
N PHE A 118 -6.07 11.78 -24.59
CA PHE A 118 -5.82 10.35 -24.75
C PHE A 118 -6.60 9.54 -23.70
N GLY A 119 -6.58 9.96 -22.42
CA GLY A 119 -7.31 9.27 -21.35
C GLY A 119 -8.79 9.12 -21.66
N LYS A 120 -9.45 10.21 -22.09
CA LYS A 120 -10.86 10.25 -22.49
C LYS A 120 -11.16 9.31 -23.67
N THR A 121 -10.43 9.42 -24.76
CA THR A 121 -10.68 8.63 -25.99
C THR A 121 -10.32 7.15 -25.82
N ASN A 122 -9.29 6.86 -25.04
CA ASN A 122 -8.82 5.51 -24.79
C ASN A 122 -9.80 4.72 -23.91
N TYR A 123 -10.42 5.36 -22.92
CA TYR A 123 -11.46 4.74 -22.10
C TYR A 123 -12.61 4.20 -22.95
N GLN A 124 -13.13 4.99 -23.90
CA GLN A 124 -14.22 4.57 -24.78
C GLN A 124 -13.84 3.35 -25.65
N LYS A 125 -12.61 3.35 -26.18
CA LYS A 125 -12.05 2.20 -26.92
C LYS A 125 -12.06 0.92 -26.11
N GLN A 126 -11.59 0.99 -24.87
CA GLN A 126 -11.51 -0.15 -23.96
C GLN A 126 -12.90 -0.67 -23.60
N GLN A 127 -13.83 0.22 -23.26
CA GLN A 127 -15.21 -0.16 -22.94
C GLN A 127 -15.89 -0.88 -24.12
N ALA A 128 -15.66 -0.43 -25.34
CA ALA A 128 -16.19 -1.12 -26.54
C ALA A 128 -15.62 -2.54 -26.70
N LEU A 129 -14.33 -2.75 -26.35
CA LEU A 129 -13.73 -4.10 -26.35
C LEU A 129 -14.35 -4.99 -25.28
N PHE A 130 -14.56 -4.48 -24.08
CA PHE A 130 -15.17 -5.23 -22.96
C PHE A 130 -16.61 -5.63 -23.28
N GLN A 131 -17.44 -4.69 -23.75
CA GLN A 131 -18.82 -4.97 -24.14
C GLN A 131 -18.92 -6.07 -25.20
N LYS A 132 -18.07 -6.00 -26.24
CA LYS A 132 -18.02 -7.04 -27.28
C LYS A 132 -17.56 -8.39 -26.71
N HIS A 133 -16.52 -8.38 -25.87
CA HIS A 133 -16.01 -9.59 -25.22
C HIS A 133 -17.11 -10.28 -24.41
N ASP A 134 -17.80 -9.53 -23.56
CA ASP A 134 -18.80 -10.08 -22.65
C ASP A 134 -20.03 -10.59 -23.42
N ALA A 135 -20.46 -9.88 -24.48
CA ALA A 135 -21.54 -10.33 -25.36
C ALA A 135 -21.18 -11.65 -26.07
N MET A 136 -19.96 -11.76 -26.60
CA MET A 136 -19.52 -13.00 -27.28
C MET A 136 -19.32 -14.14 -26.26
N LEU A 137 -18.78 -13.88 -25.10
CA LEU A 137 -18.64 -14.87 -24.03
C LEU A 137 -20.00 -15.38 -23.57
N ALA A 138 -20.98 -14.50 -23.33
CA ALA A 138 -22.34 -14.86 -22.98
C ALA A 138 -22.99 -15.73 -24.05
N THR A 139 -22.82 -15.36 -25.34
CA THR A 139 -23.33 -16.13 -26.50
C THR A 139 -22.72 -17.53 -26.55
N THR A 140 -21.41 -17.69 -26.30
CA THR A 140 -20.78 -19.02 -26.31
C THR A 140 -21.25 -19.90 -25.13
N LYS A 141 -21.72 -19.30 -24.04
CA LYS A 141 -22.30 -20.03 -22.90
C LYS A 141 -23.75 -20.43 -23.14
N ALA A 142 -24.52 -19.59 -23.88
CA ALA A 142 -25.95 -19.77 -24.09
C ALA A 142 -26.31 -20.76 -25.21
N TYR A 143 -25.43 -20.95 -26.20
CA TYR A 143 -25.76 -21.77 -27.37
C TYR A 143 -24.96 -23.06 -27.46
N PRO A 144 -25.56 -24.17 -27.97
CA PRO A 144 -24.88 -25.45 -28.18
C PRO A 144 -23.66 -25.33 -29.09
N LYS A 145 -22.56 -26.06 -28.76
CA LYS A 145 -21.30 -26.01 -29.53
C LYS A 145 -21.44 -26.29 -31.02
N LYS A 146 -22.45 -27.07 -31.43
CA LYS A 146 -22.72 -27.41 -32.83
C LYS A 146 -23.46 -26.30 -33.61
N SER A 147 -24.09 -25.34 -32.95
CA SER A 147 -24.87 -24.26 -33.58
C SER A 147 -23.97 -23.29 -34.37
N LYS A 148 -24.54 -22.72 -35.44
CA LYS A 148 -23.87 -21.69 -36.27
C LYS A 148 -23.49 -20.48 -35.41
N LEU A 149 -24.38 -20.06 -34.49
CA LEU A 149 -24.19 -18.90 -33.65
C LEU A 149 -23.04 -19.12 -32.65
N TYR A 150 -22.94 -20.30 -32.01
CA TYR A 150 -21.80 -20.63 -31.20
C TYR A 150 -20.46 -20.53 -31.94
N LYS A 151 -20.38 -21.11 -33.13
CA LYS A 151 -19.16 -21.09 -33.96
C LYS A 151 -18.76 -19.67 -34.33
N LEU A 152 -19.73 -18.83 -34.72
CA LEU A 152 -19.48 -17.43 -35.03
C LEU A 152 -19.05 -16.64 -33.82
N ALA A 153 -19.77 -16.75 -32.70
CA ALA A 153 -19.42 -16.09 -31.45
C ALA A 153 -18.04 -16.49 -30.95
N THR A 154 -17.69 -17.78 -31.06
CA THR A 154 -16.33 -18.26 -30.65
C THR A 154 -15.23 -17.65 -31.52
N LYS A 155 -15.46 -17.49 -32.83
CA LYS A 155 -14.53 -16.84 -33.76
C LYS A 155 -14.31 -15.37 -33.38
N GLU A 156 -15.42 -14.63 -33.18
CA GLU A 156 -15.35 -13.22 -32.80
C GLU A 156 -14.75 -13.04 -31.39
N TYR A 157 -15.08 -13.91 -30.42
CA TYR A 157 -14.49 -13.92 -29.10
C TYR A 157 -12.95 -14.01 -29.14
N LYS A 158 -12.40 -14.95 -29.94
CA LYS A 158 -10.94 -15.08 -30.12
C LYS A 158 -10.33 -13.83 -30.76
N LYS A 159 -11.02 -13.22 -31.75
CA LYS A 159 -10.56 -11.99 -32.38
C LYS A 159 -10.51 -10.82 -31.39
N ILE A 160 -11.53 -10.68 -30.53
CA ILE A 160 -11.59 -9.62 -29.53
C ILE A 160 -10.49 -9.81 -28.49
N LYS A 161 -10.23 -11.03 -28.04
CA LYS A 161 -9.07 -11.33 -27.15
C LYS A 161 -7.75 -10.87 -27.76
N LYS A 162 -7.53 -11.13 -29.06
CA LYS A 162 -6.33 -10.66 -29.76
C LYS A 162 -6.31 -9.13 -29.84
N GLN A 163 -7.42 -8.49 -30.18
CA GLN A 163 -7.52 -7.02 -30.22
C GLN A 163 -7.18 -6.39 -28.86
N TYR A 164 -7.54 -7.04 -27.75
CA TYR A 164 -7.19 -6.56 -26.42
C TYR A 164 -5.69 -6.68 -26.12
N VAL A 165 -5.04 -7.75 -26.58
CA VAL A 165 -3.56 -7.89 -26.48
C VAL A 165 -2.89 -6.78 -27.29
N ASP A 166 -3.30 -6.57 -28.54
CA ASP A 166 -2.77 -5.51 -29.40
C ASP A 166 -3.00 -4.11 -28.80
N TYR A 167 -4.17 -3.89 -28.18
CA TYR A 167 -4.49 -2.68 -27.43
C TYR A 167 -3.52 -2.46 -26.26
N ASN A 168 -3.25 -3.47 -25.44
CA ASN A 168 -2.30 -3.36 -24.31
C ASN A 168 -0.86 -3.16 -24.80
N LEU A 169 -0.47 -3.75 -25.91
CA LEU A 169 0.84 -3.51 -26.52
C LEU A 169 0.97 -2.04 -26.99
N ALA A 170 -0.08 -1.47 -27.54
CA ALA A 170 -0.10 -0.04 -27.89
C ALA A 170 0.00 0.86 -26.66
N LEU A 171 -0.66 0.51 -25.53
CA LEU A 171 -0.49 1.21 -24.26
C LEU A 171 0.96 1.12 -23.75
N LYS A 172 1.55 -0.09 -23.79
CA LYS A 172 2.93 -0.33 -23.36
C LYS A 172 3.94 0.50 -24.16
N ASN A 173 3.74 0.64 -25.46
CA ASN A 173 4.65 1.37 -26.35
C ASN A 173 4.40 2.88 -26.38
N SER A 174 3.35 3.36 -25.72
CA SER A 174 3.06 4.80 -25.64
C SER A 174 3.98 5.49 -24.63
N ASN A 175 4.42 6.71 -24.96
CA ASN A 175 5.18 7.57 -24.04
C ASN A 175 4.27 8.40 -23.11
N LEU A 176 2.94 8.30 -23.27
CA LEU A 176 2.00 9.03 -22.44
C LEU A 176 1.82 8.36 -21.06
N TYR A 177 1.80 9.17 -20.02
CA TYR A 177 1.46 8.71 -18.67
C TYR A 177 0.03 8.13 -18.63
N ALA A 178 -0.92 8.77 -19.30
CA ALA A 178 -2.30 8.30 -19.39
C ALA A 178 -2.42 6.86 -19.93
N ALA A 179 -1.51 6.45 -20.82
CA ALA A 179 -1.47 5.08 -21.32
C ALA A 179 -0.98 4.10 -20.22
N LYS A 180 0.06 4.47 -19.49
CA LYS A 180 0.58 3.67 -18.35
C LYS A 180 -0.45 3.60 -17.23
N PHE A 181 -1.07 4.74 -16.91
CA PHE A 181 -2.16 4.81 -15.94
C PHE A 181 -3.32 3.88 -16.31
N ARG A 182 -3.70 3.78 -17.60
CA ARG A 182 -4.72 2.83 -18.04
C ARG A 182 -4.35 1.37 -17.73
N GLN A 183 -3.09 0.99 -17.90
CA GLN A 183 -2.61 -0.34 -17.52
C GLN A 183 -2.67 -0.57 -16.00
N ILE A 184 -2.35 0.45 -15.19
CA ILE A 184 -2.49 0.40 -13.72
C ILE A 184 -3.96 0.18 -13.34
N VAL A 185 -4.90 0.92 -13.94
CA VAL A 185 -6.34 0.74 -13.70
C VAL A 185 -6.80 -0.67 -14.09
N ASN A 186 -6.31 -1.23 -15.19
CA ASN A 186 -6.64 -2.60 -15.58
C ASN A 186 -6.23 -3.62 -14.51
N ILE A 187 -5.06 -3.46 -13.90
CA ILE A 187 -4.62 -4.31 -12.78
C ILE A 187 -5.55 -4.17 -11.58
N THR A 188 -5.97 -2.96 -11.22
CA THR A 188 -6.93 -2.76 -10.10
C THR A 188 -8.29 -3.41 -10.37
N MET A 189 -8.67 -3.53 -11.64
CA MET A 189 -9.89 -4.23 -12.08
C MET A 189 -9.72 -5.76 -12.19
N GLY A 190 -8.51 -6.30 -11.93
CA GLY A 190 -8.22 -7.73 -12.06
C GLY A 190 -8.19 -8.26 -13.49
N ILE A 191 -8.02 -7.38 -14.49
CA ILE A 191 -8.09 -7.77 -15.92
C ILE A 191 -6.71 -8.12 -16.48
N GLY A 192 -5.65 -7.42 -16.05
CA GLY A 192 -4.31 -7.60 -16.59
C GLY A 192 -4.15 -7.14 -18.04
N THR A 193 -3.18 -7.73 -18.74
CA THR A 193 -2.88 -7.42 -20.15
C THR A 193 -3.51 -8.38 -21.14
N ILE A 194 -4.18 -9.42 -20.63
CA ILE A 194 -4.95 -10.41 -21.42
C ILE A 194 -6.37 -10.55 -20.90
N MET A 195 -7.29 -10.94 -21.77
CA MET A 195 -8.63 -11.36 -21.38
C MET A 195 -8.65 -12.89 -21.22
N SER A 196 -8.77 -13.38 -19.99
CA SER A 196 -8.92 -14.79 -19.69
C SER A 196 -10.02 -15.05 -18.67
N THR A 197 -10.74 -16.16 -18.84
CA THR A 197 -11.70 -16.68 -17.87
C THR A 197 -11.03 -17.63 -16.87
N ASP A 198 -9.80 -18.06 -17.13
CA ASP A 198 -9.01 -18.87 -16.22
C ASP A 198 -8.34 -17.97 -15.17
N GLU A 199 -8.59 -18.29 -13.90
CA GLU A 199 -8.09 -17.50 -12.78
C GLU A 199 -6.56 -17.59 -12.64
N ASN A 200 -5.99 -18.77 -12.84
CA ASN A 200 -4.55 -18.96 -12.75
C ASN A 200 -3.82 -18.25 -13.90
N GLU A 201 -4.36 -18.33 -15.13
CA GLU A 201 -3.79 -17.60 -16.27
C GLU A 201 -3.80 -16.09 -16.02
N ARG A 202 -4.91 -15.53 -15.48
CA ARG A 202 -4.97 -14.10 -15.09
C ARG A 202 -3.97 -13.78 -14.00
N ALA A 203 -3.88 -14.62 -12.96
CA ALA A 203 -2.98 -14.40 -11.83
C ALA A 203 -1.51 -14.34 -12.29
N HIS A 204 -1.09 -15.28 -13.12
CA HIS A 204 0.26 -15.28 -13.69
C HIS A 204 0.52 -14.09 -14.61
N ASN A 205 -0.45 -13.71 -15.45
CA ASN A 205 -0.34 -12.52 -16.30
C ASN A 205 -0.19 -11.23 -15.48
N MET A 206 -1.04 -11.06 -14.46
CA MET A 206 -0.97 -9.89 -13.57
C MET A 206 0.35 -9.85 -12.81
N ASN A 207 0.80 -10.99 -12.29
CA ASN A 207 2.09 -11.09 -11.62
C ASN A 207 3.25 -10.74 -12.56
N HIS A 208 3.26 -11.28 -13.76
CA HIS A 208 4.29 -10.95 -14.76
C HIS A 208 4.34 -9.46 -15.07
N PHE A 209 3.18 -8.82 -15.27
CA PHE A 209 3.11 -7.37 -15.50
C PHE A 209 3.67 -6.59 -14.30
N MET A 210 3.26 -6.92 -13.08
CA MET A 210 3.75 -6.28 -11.86
C MET A 210 5.27 -6.39 -11.72
N VAL A 211 5.81 -7.60 -11.90
CA VAL A 211 7.22 -7.89 -11.65
C VAL A 211 8.13 -7.35 -12.76
N HIS A 212 7.70 -7.38 -14.03
CA HIS A 212 8.59 -7.15 -15.17
C HIS A 212 8.25 -5.93 -16.02
N GLU A 213 7.00 -5.44 -16.00
CA GLU A 213 6.55 -4.41 -16.94
C GLU A 213 6.14 -3.10 -16.29
N LEU A 214 5.46 -3.15 -15.13
CA LEU A 214 4.94 -1.97 -14.44
C LEU A 214 6.05 -0.97 -14.13
N ASP A 215 5.86 0.30 -14.49
CA ASP A 215 6.70 1.38 -14.02
C ASP A 215 6.25 1.83 -12.61
N TYR A 216 7.10 1.63 -11.63
CA TYR A 216 6.80 1.96 -10.23
C TYR A 216 6.79 3.46 -9.96
N GLN A 217 7.45 4.28 -10.79
CA GLN A 217 7.33 5.74 -10.69
C GLN A 217 5.94 6.21 -11.16
N ASP A 218 5.42 5.64 -12.26
CA ASP A 218 4.08 5.94 -12.73
C ASP A 218 3.01 5.42 -11.73
N LEU A 219 3.22 4.26 -11.10
CA LEU A 219 2.36 3.78 -10.02
C LEU A 219 2.41 4.70 -8.80
N TYR A 220 3.61 5.19 -8.41
CA TYR A 220 3.80 6.03 -7.23
C TYR A 220 3.00 7.33 -7.28
N THR A 221 2.73 7.84 -8.48
CA THR A 221 1.98 9.07 -8.71
C THR A 221 0.53 8.83 -9.20
N SER A 222 0.02 7.59 -9.12
CA SER A 222 -1.25 7.19 -9.75
C SER A 222 -2.49 7.25 -8.85
N ASN A 223 -2.36 7.51 -7.55
CA ASN A 223 -3.42 7.29 -6.55
C ASN A 223 -3.81 5.79 -6.33
N HIS A 224 -3.17 4.86 -7.03
CA HIS A 224 -3.46 3.42 -6.91
C HIS A 224 -2.37 2.64 -6.16
N TRP A 225 -1.35 3.33 -5.64
CA TRP A 225 -0.18 2.73 -5.00
C TRP A 225 -0.53 1.64 -4.00
N ARG A 226 -1.24 2.02 -2.95
CA ARG A 226 -1.61 1.08 -1.88
C ARG A 226 -2.52 -0.05 -2.38
N GLY A 227 -3.54 0.29 -3.17
CA GLY A 227 -4.52 -0.68 -3.66
C GLY A 227 -3.87 -1.76 -4.52
N VAL A 228 -2.99 -1.37 -5.45
CA VAL A 228 -2.26 -2.28 -6.33
C VAL A 228 -1.33 -3.18 -5.53
N LEU A 229 -0.54 -2.63 -4.61
CA LEU A 229 0.40 -3.42 -3.80
C LEU A 229 -0.31 -4.40 -2.87
N THR A 230 -1.39 -3.97 -2.21
CA THR A 230 -2.22 -4.85 -1.37
C THR A 230 -2.83 -6.00 -2.18
N SER A 231 -3.41 -5.69 -3.35
CA SER A 231 -4.00 -6.70 -4.22
C SER A 231 -2.95 -7.67 -4.76
N TRP A 232 -1.74 -7.19 -5.08
CA TRP A 232 -0.65 -8.05 -5.53
C TRP A 232 -0.17 -9.01 -4.43
N VAL A 233 0.00 -8.55 -3.19
CA VAL A 233 0.33 -9.44 -2.06
C VAL A 233 -0.77 -10.48 -1.84
N GLN A 234 -2.04 -10.10 -1.96
CA GLN A 234 -3.15 -11.06 -1.86
C GLN A 234 -3.13 -12.08 -3.01
N LEU A 235 -2.82 -11.65 -4.24
CA LEU A 235 -2.64 -12.54 -5.38
C LEU A 235 -1.55 -13.58 -5.11
N GLN A 236 -0.39 -13.12 -4.64
CA GLN A 236 0.75 -13.99 -4.31
C GLN A 236 0.44 -14.99 -3.20
N THR A 237 -0.23 -14.54 -2.14
CA THR A 237 -0.41 -15.34 -0.93
C THR A 237 -1.66 -16.23 -0.95
N LYS A 238 -2.69 -15.84 -1.69
CA LYS A 238 -3.97 -16.58 -1.73
C LYS A 238 -4.15 -17.40 -3.00
N VAL A 239 -3.62 -16.95 -4.15
CA VAL A 239 -3.80 -17.61 -5.45
C VAL A 239 -2.55 -18.37 -5.84
N LEU A 240 -1.40 -17.71 -6.00
CA LEU A 240 -0.16 -18.33 -6.45
C LEU A 240 0.49 -19.21 -5.38
N LYS A 241 0.54 -18.76 -4.12
CA LYS A 241 0.99 -19.52 -2.92
C LYS A 241 2.41 -20.09 -3.00
N GLU A 242 3.33 -19.38 -3.69
CA GLU A 242 4.71 -19.81 -3.91
C GLU A 242 5.71 -18.85 -3.23
N ASP A 243 6.03 -19.06 -1.94
CA ASP A 243 6.82 -18.12 -1.13
C ASP A 243 8.23 -17.87 -1.69
N ARG A 244 8.92 -18.91 -2.23
CA ARG A 244 10.24 -18.73 -2.86
C ARG A 244 10.18 -17.82 -4.08
N LYS A 245 9.12 -17.95 -4.88
CA LYS A 245 8.89 -17.10 -6.05
C LYS A 245 8.53 -15.70 -5.63
N LEU A 246 7.69 -15.54 -4.60
CA LEU A 246 7.35 -14.24 -4.03
C LEU A 246 8.59 -13.45 -3.60
N ILE A 247 9.56 -14.10 -2.92
CA ILE A 247 10.83 -13.49 -2.55
C ILE A 247 11.60 -13.04 -3.80
N GLY A 248 11.67 -13.87 -4.83
CA GLY A 248 12.32 -13.55 -6.11
C GLY A 248 11.64 -12.37 -6.83
N ASP A 249 10.32 -12.35 -6.85
CA ASP A 249 9.50 -11.30 -7.44
C ASP A 249 9.71 -9.96 -6.71
N ILE A 250 9.69 -9.96 -5.36
CA ILE A 250 9.97 -8.75 -4.57
C ILE A 250 11.38 -8.22 -4.86
N LYS A 251 12.41 -9.08 -4.89
CA LYS A 251 13.78 -8.68 -5.23
C LYS A 251 13.85 -8.03 -6.60
N THR A 252 13.19 -8.61 -7.59
CA THR A 252 13.14 -8.07 -8.96
C THR A 252 12.51 -6.68 -8.97
N ILE A 253 11.40 -6.49 -8.25
CA ILE A 253 10.72 -5.19 -8.13
C ILE A 253 11.62 -4.16 -7.42
N LEU A 254 12.24 -4.51 -6.30
CA LEU A 254 13.14 -3.61 -5.56
C LEU A 254 14.29 -3.08 -6.43
N ASN A 255 14.85 -3.92 -7.31
CA ASN A 255 15.89 -3.52 -8.25
C ASN A 255 15.37 -2.60 -9.38
N ARG A 256 14.08 -2.63 -9.69
CA ARG A 256 13.45 -1.80 -10.73
C ARG A 256 12.99 -0.44 -10.22
N ILE A 257 12.71 -0.30 -8.95
CA ILE A 257 12.33 0.99 -8.35
C ILE A 257 13.59 1.87 -8.27
N LYS A 258 13.58 3.02 -8.95
CA LYS A 258 14.75 3.93 -9.04
C LYS A 258 14.74 5.00 -7.96
N ASN A 259 13.59 5.53 -7.60
CA ASN A 259 13.41 6.61 -6.63
C ASN A 259 13.37 6.06 -5.21
N ASP A 260 14.11 6.66 -4.27
CA ASP A 260 14.23 6.15 -2.89
C ASP A 260 12.98 6.39 -2.04
N ALA A 261 12.23 7.46 -2.29
CA ALA A 261 10.92 7.65 -1.64
C ALA A 261 9.92 6.57 -2.08
N ALA A 262 9.88 6.23 -3.38
CA ALA A 262 9.05 5.13 -3.89
C ALA A 262 9.54 3.77 -3.36
N TYR A 263 10.86 3.56 -3.25
CA TYR A 263 11.46 2.36 -2.65
C TYR A 263 11.04 2.21 -1.19
N THR A 264 11.22 3.25 -0.39
CA THR A 264 10.83 3.30 1.03
C THR A 264 9.34 3.02 1.21
N SER A 265 8.49 3.68 0.41
CA SER A 265 7.05 3.46 0.43
C SER A 265 6.65 2.03 -0.02
N PHE A 266 7.33 1.46 -1.02
CA PHE A 266 7.11 0.06 -1.45
C PHE A 266 7.45 -0.90 -0.32
N VAL A 267 8.63 -0.79 0.27
CA VAL A 267 9.08 -1.62 1.39
C VAL A 267 8.11 -1.53 2.56
N ALA A 268 7.66 -0.33 2.93
CA ALA A 268 6.69 -0.12 4.00
C ALA A 268 5.36 -0.84 3.73
N ASN A 269 4.81 -0.71 2.50
CA ASN A 269 3.55 -1.36 2.15
C ASN A 269 3.68 -2.88 2.10
N ILE A 270 4.72 -3.42 1.47
CA ILE A 270 4.94 -4.87 1.38
C ILE A 270 5.15 -5.47 2.77
N THR A 271 5.97 -4.84 3.61
CA THR A 271 6.18 -5.30 4.99
C THR A 271 4.86 -5.35 5.75
N LYS A 272 4.05 -4.29 5.67
CA LYS A 272 2.73 -4.22 6.31
C LYS A 272 1.79 -5.32 5.83
N GLU A 273 1.69 -5.54 4.53
CA GLU A 273 0.75 -6.52 3.98
C GLU A 273 1.25 -7.96 4.24
N LEU A 274 2.55 -8.26 4.17
CA LEU A 274 3.11 -9.57 4.51
C LEU A 274 2.96 -9.90 5.99
N THR A 275 3.18 -8.92 6.89
CA THR A 275 2.94 -9.09 8.34
C THR A 275 1.48 -9.46 8.61
N LYS A 276 0.51 -8.79 7.99
CA LYS A 276 -0.91 -9.10 8.15
C LYS A 276 -1.30 -10.53 7.76
N VAL A 277 -0.60 -11.12 6.80
CA VAL A 277 -0.85 -12.48 6.33
C VAL A 277 0.12 -13.51 6.90
N GLY A 278 0.96 -13.10 7.89
CA GLY A 278 1.87 -13.98 8.63
C GLY A 278 3.01 -14.55 7.78
N LYS A 279 3.53 -13.79 6.82
CA LYS A 279 4.67 -14.18 5.99
C LYS A 279 6.01 -13.70 6.60
N ASP A 280 6.20 -13.97 7.88
CA ASP A 280 7.40 -13.54 8.62
C ASP A 280 8.69 -14.11 8.02
N GLU A 281 8.71 -15.36 7.56
CA GLU A 281 9.88 -16.00 6.93
C GLU A 281 10.29 -15.27 5.64
N VAL A 282 9.30 -14.78 4.88
CA VAL A 282 9.56 -13.95 3.68
C VAL A 282 10.19 -12.62 4.09
N LEU A 283 9.66 -11.99 5.13
CA LEU A 283 10.18 -10.72 5.66
C LEU A 283 11.61 -10.88 6.20
N ASP A 284 11.88 -11.94 6.95
CA ASP A 284 13.22 -12.22 7.49
C ASP A 284 14.24 -12.46 6.37
N THR A 285 13.83 -13.12 5.27
CA THR A 285 14.69 -13.29 4.08
C THR A 285 14.93 -11.95 3.35
N LEU A 286 13.95 -11.05 3.33
CA LEU A 286 14.08 -9.73 2.68
C LEU A 286 14.87 -8.72 3.53
N LYS A 287 14.89 -8.90 4.85
CA LYS A 287 15.49 -7.96 5.79
C LYS A 287 16.94 -7.59 5.47
N PRO A 288 17.88 -8.53 5.28
CA PRO A 288 19.26 -8.20 4.93
C PRO A 288 19.36 -7.49 3.57
N ILE A 289 18.50 -7.82 2.61
CA ILE A 289 18.51 -7.22 1.27
C ILE A 289 18.12 -5.75 1.33
N VAL A 290 17.04 -5.44 2.05
CA VAL A 290 16.56 -4.06 2.24
C VAL A 290 17.56 -3.26 3.07
N LYS A 291 18.07 -3.83 4.17
CA LYS A 291 19.06 -3.17 5.03
C LYS A 291 20.33 -2.81 4.26
N ASN A 292 20.88 -3.75 3.50
CA ASN A 292 22.13 -3.56 2.75
C ASN A 292 21.97 -2.68 1.50
N SER A 293 20.76 -2.39 1.08
CA SER A 293 20.52 -1.46 -0.03
C SER A 293 20.84 0.00 0.33
N HIS A 294 20.77 0.35 1.62
CA HIS A 294 20.92 1.72 2.15
C HIS A 294 19.96 2.75 1.51
N ARG A 295 18.83 2.29 0.98
CA ARG A 295 17.87 3.11 0.22
C ARG A 295 16.64 3.56 1.01
N LEU A 296 16.49 3.09 2.26
CA LEU A 296 15.40 3.57 3.11
C LEU A 296 15.69 5.01 3.58
N GLU A 297 14.76 5.92 3.28
CA GLU A 297 14.87 7.34 3.71
C GLU A 297 14.68 7.51 5.22
N ASN A 298 13.97 6.58 5.86
CA ASN A 298 13.74 6.58 7.30
C ASN A 298 13.49 5.14 7.81
N TYR A 299 13.46 5.00 9.14
CA TYR A 299 13.16 3.75 9.85
C TYR A 299 11.98 3.93 10.81
N GLU A 300 10.98 4.71 10.41
CA GLU A 300 9.82 4.99 11.25
C GLU A 300 8.69 3.98 11.04
N GLY A 301 7.82 3.83 12.05
CA GLY A 301 6.68 2.94 12.00
C GLY A 301 7.09 1.50 11.63
N ILE A 302 6.45 0.94 10.60
CA ILE A 302 6.71 -0.44 10.13
C ILE A 302 8.17 -0.67 9.67
N LEU A 303 8.86 0.39 9.21
CA LEU A 303 10.24 0.31 8.74
C LEU A 303 11.26 0.12 9.87
N SER A 304 10.87 0.32 11.13
CA SER A 304 11.72 0.00 12.29
C SER A 304 12.13 -1.49 12.32
N PHE A 305 11.34 -2.37 11.69
CA PHE A 305 11.69 -3.77 11.47
C PHE A 305 13.07 -3.96 10.82
N TYR A 306 13.47 -3.06 9.92
CA TYR A 306 14.76 -3.13 9.22
C TYR A 306 15.93 -2.51 10.00
N LYS A 307 15.65 -1.72 11.04
CA LYS A 307 16.67 -1.15 11.91
C LYS A 307 17.21 -2.21 12.88
N GLN A 308 16.34 -3.05 13.41
CA GLN A 308 16.66 -4.04 14.45
C GLN A 308 17.32 -5.28 13.84
N ASP A 309 18.41 -5.73 14.47
CA ASP A 309 18.98 -7.06 14.19
C ASP A 309 18.60 -7.97 15.38
N LEU A 310 17.53 -8.74 15.16
CA LEU A 310 17.01 -9.69 16.16
C LEU A 310 17.50 -11.13 15.89
N SER A 311 18.58 -11.29 15.13
CA SER A 311 19.25 -12.58 14.99
C SER A 311 20.12 -12.82 16.23
N GLY A 312 19.68 -13.71 17.12
CA GLY A 312 20.43 -14.03 18.34
C GLY A 312 19.68 -13.68 19.62
N LYS A 313 20.37 -13.04 20.59
CA LYS A 313 19.76 -12.67 21.88
C LYS A 313 18.65 -11.64 21.72
N ALA A 314 17.53 -11.90 22.38
CA ALA A 314 16.41 -10.96 22.46
C ALA A 314 16.82 -9.76 23.36
N PRO A 315 16.36 -8.53 23.02
CA PRO A 315 16.50 -7.39 23.92
C PRO A 315 15.79 -7.65 25.25
N ASN A 316 16.34 -7.14 26.36
CA ASN A 316 15.63 -7.13 27.64
C ASN A 316 14.32 -6.34 27.50
N LEU A 317 13.30 -6.74 28.28
CA LEU A 317 12.04 -6.01 28.31
C LEU A 317 12.17 -4.80 29.23
N ILE A 318 11.61 -3.68 28.76
CA ILE A 318 11.50 -2.45 29.56
C ILE A 318 10.13 -2.45 30.23
N ILE A 319 10.10 -2.61 31.54
CA ILE A 319 8.88 -2.56 32.33
C ILE A 319 8.71 -1.13 32.84
N GLN A 320 7.60 -0.51 32.49
CA GLN A 320 7.24 0.82 32.99
C GLN A 320 6.35 0.67 34.21
N GLU A 321 6.85 1.06 35.36
CA GLU A 321 6.09 1.12 36.60
C GLU A 321 5.67 2.57 36.88
N HIS A 322 4.38 2.77 37.18
CA HIS A 322 3.89 4.05 37.67
C HIS A 322 4.32 4.21 39.15
N ILE A 323 5.16 5.20 39.43
CA ILE A 323 5.54 5.55 40.81
C ILE A 323 4.95 6.91 41.15
N GLY A 324 4.09 6.96 42.19
CA GLY A 324 3.50 8.19 42.71
C GLY A 324 2.07 8.47 42.29
N ASN A 325 1.66 9.73 42.40
CA ASN A 325 0.31 10.17 42.05
C ASN A 325 0.05 10.02 40.54
N PRO A 326 -1.05 9.40 40.11
CA PRO A 326 -1.40 9.21 38.69
C PRO A 326 -1.36 10.50 37.85
N ALA A 327 -1.45 11.67 38.49
CA ALA A 327 -1.39 12.97 37.82
C ALA A 327 0.05 13.43 37.46
N GLU A 328 1.10 12.79 37.95
CA GLU A 328 2.48 13.29 37.81
C GLU A 328 3.30 12.64 36.70
N HIS A 329 2.76 11.67 35.94
CA HIS A 329 3.42 10.96 34.83
C HIS A 329 4.87 10.49 35.09
N ASN A 330 5.22 10.24 36.35
CA ASN A 330 6.53 9.75 36.74
C ASN A 330 6.60 8.24 36.47
N HIS A 331 7.31 7.84 35.41
CA HIS A 331 7.57 6.43 35.09
C HIS A 331 9.01 6.09 35.42
N VAL A 332 9.22 5.00 36.16
CA VAL A 332 10.51 4.35 36.26
C VAL A 332 10.55 3.17 35.31
N ASN A 333 11.55 3.16 34.44
CA ASN A 333 11.82 2.05 33.54
C ASN A 333 12.72 1.04 34.27
N THR A 334 12.20 -0.18 34.47
CA THR A 334 12.99 -1.31 35.02
C THR A 334 13.24 -2.31 33.89
N GLU A 335 14.47 -2.78 33.76
CA GLU A 335 14.82 -3.84 32.82
C GLU A 335 14.46 -5.21 33.38
N LEU A 336 13.73 -6.03 32.63
CA LEU A 336 13.54 -7.44 32.86
C LEU A 336 14.52 -8.22 31.97
N ALA A 337 15.56 -8.76 32.57
CA ALA A 337 16.54 -9.59 31.89
C ALA A 337 15.94 -10.96 31.54
N LEU A 338 15.85 -11.28 30.25
CA LEU A 338 15.19 -12.49 29.77
C LEU A 338 16.03 -13.76 29.95
N ASP A 339 17.35 -13.62 30.03
CA ASP A 339 18.28 -14.71 30.31
C ASP A 339 18.41 -15.01 31.82
N ALA A 340 17.86 -14.16 32.68
CA ALA A 340 17.79 -14.37 34.14
C ALA A 340 16.47 -15.00 34.60
N LEU A 341 15.54 -15.30 33.67
CA LEU A 341 14.24 -15.90 34.00
C LEU A 341 14.40 -17.39 34.35
N ASP A 342 13.79 -17.80 35.46
CA ASP A 342 13.69 -19.22 35.79
C ASP A 342 12.61 -19.92 34.97
N SER A 343 12.94 -20.15 33.71
CA SER A 343 12.06 -20.87 32.74
C SER A 343 12.90 -21.57 31.69
N LYS A 344 12.46 -22.74 31.22
CA LYS A 344 13.13 -23.45 30.12
C LYS A 344 12.99 -22.68 28.80
N TYR A 345 11.82 -22.05 28.60
CA TYR A 345 11.50 -21.23 27.45
C TYR A 345 10.68 -20.01 27.88
N SER A 346 10.80 -18.91 27.15
CA SER A 346 9.94 -17.74 27.33
C SER A 346 9.15 -17.47 26.05
N LEU A 347 7.85 -17.24 26.18
CA LEU A 347 6.97 -16.82 25.08
C LEU A 347 6.60 -15.35 25.29
N LEU A 348 7.18 -14.46 24.50
CA LEU A 348 6.78 -13.07 24.48
C LEU A 348 5.57 -12.92 23.54
N PHE A 349 4.47 -12.38 24.05
CA PHE A 349 3.22 -12.22 23.31
C PHE A 349 2.85 -10.75 23.24
N PHE A 350 3.10 -10.14 22.10
CA PHE A 350 2.71 -8.76 21.76
C PHE A 350 1.30 -8.76 21.21
N TYR A 351 0.38 -8.01 21.84
CA TYR A 351 -1.03 -8.02 21.50
C TYR A 351 -1.68 -6.65 21.56
N GLN A 352 -2.88 -6.52 21.02
CA GLN A 352 -3.80 -5.40 21.16
C GLN A 352 -5.18 -5.92 21.53
N SER A 353 -5.81 -5.32 22.53
CA SER A 353 -7.20 -5.67 22.90
C SER A 353 -8.15 -5.34 21.74
N GLY A 354 -9.17 -6.18 21.55
CA GLY A 354 -10.15 -5.99 20.48
C GLY A 354 -9.68 -6.32 19.05
N CYS A 355 -8.42 -6.68 18.86
CA CYS A 355 -7.91 -7.18 17.59
C CYS A 355 -8.37 -8.63 17.38
N GLY A 356 -9.07 -8.93 16.28
CA GLY A 356 -9.62 -10.27 16.02
C GLY A 356 -8.58 -11.39 16.06
N PRO A 357 -7.46 -11.33 15.31
CA PRO A 357 -6.41 -12.34 15.39
C PRO A 357 -5.74 -12.43 16.78
N CYS A 358 -5.70 -11.33 17.54
CA CYS A 358 -5.19 -11.36 18.91
C CYS A 358 -6.15 -12.11 19.85
N GLN A 359 -7.46 -12.01 19.64
CA GLN A 359 -8.45 -12.77 20.43
C GLN A 359 -8.29 -14.28 20.21
N GLU A 360 -8.04 -14.72 18.97
CA GLU A 360 -7.74 -16.12 18.67
C GLU A 360 -6.46 -16.58 19.40
N ALA A 361 -5.41 -15.78 19.38
CA ALA A 361 -4.16 -16.06 20.09
C ALA A 361 -4.36 -16.12 21.61
N ILE A 362 -5.10 -15.16 22.19
CA ILE A 362 -5.45 -15.13 23.61
C ILE A 362 -6.18 -16.39 24.03
N GLN A 363 -7.25 -16.75 23.32
CA GLN A 363 -8.04 -17.96 23.60
C GLN A 363 -7.18 -19.23 23.50
N GLY A 364 -6.33 -19.32 22.49
CA GLY A 364 -5.41 -20.44 22.31
C GLY A 364 -4.38 -20.55 23.46
N LEU A 365 -3.81 -19.44 23.90
CA LEU A 365 -2.87 -19.41 25.03
C LEU A 365 -3.57 -19.75 26.35
N GLN A 366 -4.74 -19.19 26.63
CA GLN A 366 -5.52 -19.46 27.83
C GLN A 366 -5.90 -20.94 27.93
N SER A 367 -6.43 -21.52 26.85
CA SER A 367 -6.86 -22.91 26.79
C SER A 367 -5.71 -23.90 26.97
N ASN A 368 -4.49 -23.52 26.59
CA ASN A 368 -3.31 -24.39 26.66
C ASN A 368 -2.32 -23.99 27.77
N TYR A 369 -2.66 -23.01 28.61
CA TYR A 369 -1.72 -22.43 29.59
C TYR A 369 -1.09 -23.48 30.52
N LYS A 370 -1.90 -24.35 31.13
CA LYS A 370 -1.40 -25.39 32.03
C LYS A 370 -0.41 -26.33 31.35
N ASN A 371 -0.67 -26.70 30.10
CA ASN A 371 0.20 -27.57 29.32
C ASN A 371 1.51 -26.86 28.95
N LEU A 372 1.45 -25.60 28.51
CA LEU A 372 2.63 -24.79 28.21
C LEU A 372 3.50 -24.57 29.47
N ALA A 373 2.89 -24.24 30.59
CA ALA A 373 3.58 -24.07 31.88
C ALA A 373 4.25 -25.37 32.34
N ALA A 374 3.58 -26.52 32.21
CA ALA A 374 4.15 -27.83 32.55
C ALA A 374 5.39 -28.19 31.70
N LYS A 375 5.51 -27.63 30.50
CA LYS A 375 6.68 -27.76 29.61
C LYS A 375 7.78 -26.72 29.88
N GLY A 376 7.65 -25.91 30.93
CA GLY A 376 8.58 -24.87 31.30
C GLY A 376 8.53 -23.64 30.43
N ILE A 377 7.41 -23.39 29.76
CA ILE A 377 7.18 -22.21 28.91
C ILE A 377 6.52 -21.11 29.77
N ARG A 378 7.25 -20.02 30.02
CA ARG A 378 6.76 -18.82 30.70
C ARG A 378 6.15 -17.86 29.67
N ILE A 379 4.91 -17.45 29.86
CA ILE A 379 4.25 -16.48 28.98
C ILE A 379 4.40 -15.10 29.57
N ILE A 380 4.86 -14.16 28.73
CA ILE A 380 5.02 -12.73 29.05
C ILE A 380 4.23 -11.96 27.98
N SER A 381 3.18 -11.27 28.38
CA SER A 381 2.34 -10.52 27.46
C SER A 381 2.59 -9.02 27.53
N ILE A 382 2.72 -8.38 26.36
CA ILE A 382 3.00 -6.96 26.18
C ILE A 382 1.89 -6.34 25.32
N SER A 383 1.16 -5.36 25.89
CA SER A 383 0.04 -4.72 25.23
C SER A 383 0.43 -3.46 24.48
N SER A 384 -0.19 -3.24 23.30
CA SER A 384 -0.19 -1.98 22.58
C SER A 384 -1.44 -1.12 22.85
N ASP A 385 -2.22 -1.43 23.87
CA ASP A 385 -3.37 -0.61 24.21
C ASP A 385 -2.95 0.78 24.67
N THR A 386 -3.77 1.79 24.32
CA THR A 386 -3.58 3.18 24.76
C THR A 386 -4.61 3.61 25.81
N ASP A 387 -5.59 2.75 26.07
CA ASP A 387 -6.62 2.93 27.10
C ASP A 387 -6.34 1.98 28.25
N GLU A 388 -6.17 2.53 29.45
CA GLU A 388 -5.81 1.80 30.66
C GLU A 388 -6.89 0.80 31.09
N LEU A 389 -8.17 1.18 30.97
CA LEU A 389 -9.31 0.34 31.36
C LEU A 389 -9.42 -0.85 30.41
N VAL A 390 -9.26 -0.63 29.12
CA VAL A 390 -9.25 -1.68 28.08
C VAL A 390 -8.13 -2.68 28.34
N TYR A 391 -6.91 -2.17 28.58
CA TYR A 391 -5.75 -2.99 28.94
C TYR A 391 -6.00 -3.83 30.19
N LYS A 392 -6.40 -3.19 31.32
CA LYS A 392 -6.62 -3.87 32.60
C LYS A 392 -7.69 -4.95 32.50
N ASN A 393 -8.80 -4.66 31.83
CA ASN A 393 -9.90 -5.61 31.66
C ASN A 393 -9.47 -6.85 30.84
N THR A 394 -8.65 -6.66 29.82
CA THR A 394 -8.13 -7.76 29.00
C THR A 394 -7.07 -8.55 29.76
N ALA A 395 -6.10 -7.89 30.37
CA ALA A 395 -5.00 -8.51 31.11
C ALA A 395 -5.49 -9.28 32.35
N ALA A 396 -6.58 -8.84 32.99
CA ALA A 396 -7.18 -9.53 34.14
C ALA A 396 -7.67 -10.95 33.78
N GLN A 397 -8.00 -11.20 32.53
CA GLN A 397 -8.48 -12.52 32.06
C GLN A 397 -7.34 -13.54 31.85
N PHE A 398 -6.08 -13.10 31.84
CA PHE A 398 -4.95 -13.97 31.57
C PHE A 398 -4.55 -14.80 32.79
N PRO A 399 -4.36 -16.13 32.66
CA PRO A 399 -3.94 -16.99 33.77
C PRO A 399 -2.45 -16.89 34.13
N TRP A 400 -1.62 -16.28 33.26
CA TRP A 400 -0.18 -16.07 33.53
C TRP A 400 0.08 -14.77 34.30
N LYS A 401 1.24 -14.71 34.94
CA LYS A 401 1.61 -13.61 35.85
C LYS A 401 2.11 -12.37 35.11
N ASP A 402 2.94 -12.56 34.10
CA ASP A 402 3.69 -11.47 33.48
C ASP A 402 2.85 -10.77 32.39
N LYS A 403 2.37 -9.57 32.70
CA LYS A 403 1.46 -8.78 31.89
C LYS A 403 1.86 -7.33 31.95
N TYR A 404 2.26 -6.77 30.83
CA TYR A 404 2.80 -5.43 30.76
C TYR A 404 2.10 -4.60 29.67
N GLY A 405 2.00 -3.30 29.89
CA GLY A 405 1.46 -2.32 28.93
C GLY A 405 1.80 -0.92 29.41
N SER A 406 2.45 -0.15 28.53
CA SER A 406 2.89 1.22 28.81
C SER A 406 1.86 2.28 28.44
N LEU A 407 0.75 1.89 27.82
CA LEU A 407 -0.28 2.75 27.22
C LEU A 407 0.24 3.64 26.07
N ALA A 408 1.47 3.42 25.63
CA ALA A 408 2.08 4.16 24.51
C ALA A 408 1.77 3.57 23.12
N GLY A 409 0.92 2.55 23.05
CA GLY A 409 0.59 1.88 21.81
C GLY A 409 1.82 1.25 21.14
N PHE A 410 1.92 1.34 19.83
CA PHE A 410 3.10 0.90 19.08
C PHE A 410 4.35 1.79 19.30
N GLN A 411 4.24 2.87 20.07
CA GLN A 411 5.38 3.70 20.48
C GLN A 411 6.09 3.17 21.74
N ASP A 412 5.53 2.14 22.40
CA ASP A 412 6.16 1.43 23.50
C ASP A 412 7.58 0.98 23.14
N LEU A 413 8.50 1.07 24.11
CA LEU A 413 9.91 0.74 23.91
C LEU A 413 10.11 -0.73 23.55
N ASN A 414 9.32 -1.64 24.09
CA ASN A 414 9.43 -3.07 23.77
C ASN A 414 8.96 -3.33 22.32
N PHE A 415 7.86 -2.68 21.87
CA PHE A 415 7.43 -2.78 20.48
C PHE A 415 8.51 -2.29 19.52
N LYS A 416 9.18 -1.16 19.85
CA LYS A 416 10.30 -0.63 19.06
C LYS A 416 11.52 -1.55 19.11
N ASN A 417 11.93 -2.00 20.29
CA ASN A 417 13.10 -2.85 20.48
C ASN A 417 12.96 -4.20 19.78
N TYR A 418 11.76 -4.76 19.75
CA TYR A 418 11.45 -6.02 19.06
C TYR A 418 11.02 -5.82 17.59
N GLY A 419 10.96 -4.58 17.09
CA GLY A 419 10.48 -4.30 15.74
C GLY A 419 9.07 -4.83 15.50
N VAL A 420 8.21 -4.78 16.52
CA VAL A 420 6.83 -5.22 16.42
C VAL A 420 5.99 -4.13 15.80
N VAL A 421 5.48 -4.39 14.63
CA VAL A 421 4.74 -3.43 13.78
C VAL A 421 3.30 -3.86 13.52
N GLY A 422 2.93 -5.02 14.07
CA GLY A 422 1.57 -5.57 14.00
C GLY A 422 1.34 -6.57 15.12
N THR A 423 0.08 -6.80 15.47
CA THR A 423 -0.35 -7.74 16.51
C THR A 423 -1.35 -8.76 15.94
N PRO A 424 -1.32 -10.01 16.43
CA PRO A 424 -0.37 -10.53 17.40
C PRO A 424 1.02 -10.77 16.80
N THR A 425 2.07 -10.60 17.59
CA THR A 425 3.43 -11.07 17.30
C THR A 425 3.93 -11.86 18.50
N MET A 426 4.50 -13.03 18.29
CA MET A 426 5.00 -13.89 19.34
C MET A 426 6.46 -14.27 19.07
N TYR A 427 7.30 -14.20 20.10
CA TYR A 427 8.69 -14.67 20.09
C TYR A 427 8.83 -15.81 21.09
N ILE A 428 9.42 -16.91 20.65
CA ILE A 428 9.81 -18.02 21.51
C ILE A 428 11.31 -17.89 21.75
N LEU A 429 11.71 -17.86 23.01
CA LEU A 429 13.10 -17.75 23.44
C LEU A 429 13.52 -19.01 24.19
N ASP A 430 14.80 -19.38 24.09
CA ASP A 430 15.41 -20.37 24.97
C ASP A 430 15.75 -19.77 26.36
N ARG A 431 16.36 -20.59 27.19
CA ARG A 431 16.77 -20.20 28.55
C ARG A 431 17.79 -19.07 28.55
N GLU A 432 18.65 -19.02 27.56
CA GLU A 432 19.70 -18.02 27.37
C GLU A 432 19.15 -16.69 26.76
N GLY A 433 17.84 -16.61 26.51
CA GLY A 433 17.20 -15.45 25.89
C GLY A 433 17.41 -15.35 24.38
N THR A 434 17.84 -16.44 23.73
CA THR A 434 18.01 -16.48 22.28
C THR A 434 16.66 -16.70 21.58
N ILE A 435 16.39 -15.95 20.51
CA ILE A 435 15.16 -16.09 19.74
C ILE A 435 15.21 -17.40 18.93
N ILE A 436 14.34 -18.35 19.28
CA ILE A 436 14.18 -19.63 18.58
C ILE A 436 13.20 -19.48 17.40
N LYS A 437 12.11 -18.73 17.62
CA LYS A 437 11.04 -18.59 16.63
C LYS A 437 10.29 -17.28 16.80
N LYS A 438 9.90 -16.69 15.67
CA LYS A 438 8.93 -15.60 15.59
C LYS A 438 7.71 -16.09 14.82
N THR A 439 6.50 -15.76 15.26
CA THR A 439 5.26 -16.08 14.57
C THR A 439 4.13 -15.13 14.95
N ALA A 440 3.13 -14.98 14.05
CA ALA A 440 1.87 -14.31 14.35
C ALA A 440 0.74 -15.30 14.70
N PHE A 441 0.97 -16.62 14.59
CA PHE A 441 -0.06 -17.61 14.72
C PHE A 441 0.13 -18.48 15.96
N ILE A 442 -0.91 -18.57 16.79
CA ILE A 442 -0.93 -19.43 17.98
C ILE A 442 -0.74 -20.92 17.62
N LYS A 443 -1.26 -21.38 16.48
CA LYS A 443 -1.07 -22.75 16.00
C LYS A 443 0.40 -23.15 15.86
N ASP A 444 1.26 -22.23 15.49
CA ASP A 444 2.71 -22.47 15.32
C ASP A 444 3.41 -22.62 16.67
N VAL A 445 2.99 -21.84 17.68
CA VAL A 445 3.45 -21.99 19.08
C VAL A 445 3.05 -23.34 19.61
N LEU A 446 1.77 -23.73 19.43
CA LEU A 446 1.24 -25.01 19.90
C LEU A 446 1.90 -26.19 19.18
N ALA A 447 2.13 -26.10 17.87
CA ALA A 447 2.84 -27.12 17.12
C ALA A 447 4.28 -27.28 17.63
N TRP A 448 5.03 -26.16 17.76
CA TRP A 448 6.39 -26.18 18.30
C TRP A 448 6.45 -26.77 19.72
N SER A 449 5.47 -26.45 20.55
CA SER A 449 5.42 -26.93 21.93
C SER A 449 5.17 -28.44 22.07
N LYS A 450 4.62 -29.13 21.04
CA LYS A 450 4.40 -30.58 21.05
C LYS A 450 5.70 -31.37 21.15
N ASP A 451 6.76 -30.85 20.56
CA ASP A 451 8.08 -31.50 20.47
C ASP A 451 8.95 -31.19 21.70
N LYS A 452 8.44 -30.53 22.75
CA LYS A 452 9.13 -30.12 23.98
C LYS A 452 8.51 -30.81 25.19
#